data_7693cd2fdf069e3f303a57fffab0334d
#
_entry.id   7693cd2fdf069e3f303a57fffab0334d
#
_cell.length_a   1.000
_cell.length_b   1.000
_cell.length_c   1.000
_cell.angle_alpha   90.00
_cell.angle_beta   90.00
_cell.angle_gamma   90.00
#
_symmetry.space_group_name_H-M   'P 1'
#
loop_
_entity.id
_entity.type
_entity.pdbx_description
1 polymer ?
#
loop_
_entity_poly.entity_id
_entity_poly.type
_entity_poly.pdbx_seq_one_letter_code
_entity_poly.pdbx_strand_id
1 'polypeptide(L)'
;MKKTAFIICAVLSVLVLRAQDSRVPSGGESQLVPVVAVLPFESRGRQAELDQAGKSVSELIFVHLLESGVANMVERAELDKALNELHLSAVGLVSPETQLQLGRLIGAKILITGSLFETDGKKYVVAKLIGTETSRVLGCSVSGKGDFPEFAPELAGKIVAILQKDSEKLLPKKTTFFSAADRLAEVKGRQRRVFLKVDEDPGVTVPDPASEIELKKLLLALGFQVVEQRTEAEFAIHCEAFASNAGMFQKFSSAAARVELSVYRVQNNELLASGASKETMAGATYIIAAKDAIAQATLRLAAELLTCLK
;
A
#
# COMPACT_ATOMS: atom_id res chain seq x y z
N MET A 1 -69.95 54.42 -27.19
CA MET A 1 -69.65 53.91 -25.88
C MET A 1 -68.97 52.57 -26.11
N LYS A 2 -67.66 52.57 -26.10
CA LYS A 2 -66.79 51.43 -26.55
C LYS A 2 -66.22 50.70 -25.38
N LYS A 3 -66.48 49.40 -25.25
CA LYS A 3 -65.90 48.50 -24.29
C LYS A 3 -64.58 47.92 -24.88
N THR A 4 -63.48 48.24 -24.29
CA THR A 4 -62.15 47.64 -24.61
C THR A 4 -61.92 46.46 -23.71
N ALA A 5 -61.85 45.27 -24.28
CA ALA A 5 -61.50 44.06 -23.62
C ALA A 5 -59.94 43.94 -23.56
N PHE A 6 -59.36 43.78 -22.38
CA PHE A 6 -57.96 43.55 -22.16
C PHE A 6 -57.72 42.05 -22.15
N ILE A 7 -57.01 41.57 -23.15
CA ILE A 7 -56.55 40.16 -23.20
C ILE A 7 -55.25 40.08 -22.48
N ILE A 8 -55.24 39.39 -21.32
CA ILE A 8 -54.02 39.04 -20.60
C ILE A 8 -53.48 37.75 -21.18
N CYS A 9 -52.36 37.85 -21.89
CA CYS A 9 -51.62 36.71 -22.42
C CYS A 9 -50.68 36.21 -21.30
N ALA A 10 -51.05 35.11 -20.67
CA ALA A 10 -50.19 34.44 -19.69
C ALA A 10 -49.12 33.65 -20.43
N VAL A 11 -47.88 34.16 -20.41
CA VAL A 11 -46.71 33.46 -20.90
C VAL A 11 -46.28 32.47 -19.81
N LEU A 12 -46.58 31.21 -19.99
CA LEU A 12 -46.12 30.10 -19.16
C LEU A 12 -44.65 29.85 -19.54
N SER A 13 -43.73 30.42 -18.79
CA SER A 13 -42.31 30.10 -18.86
C SER A 13 -42.07 28.71 -18.25
N VAL A 14 -41.95 27.71 -19.09
CA VAL A 14 -41.48 26.37 -18.68
C VAL A 14 -39.99 26.51 -18.31
N LEU A 15 -39.73 26.60 -17.03
CA LEU A 15 -38.40 26.52 -16.48
C LEU A 15 -37.94 25.04 -16.55
N VAL A 16 -37.25 24.71 -17.65
CA VAL A 16 -36.55 23.43 -17.74
C VAL A 16 -35.40 23.47 -16.73
N LEU A 17 -35.59 22.89 -15.55
CA LEU A 17 -34.51 22.56 -14.63
C LEU A 17 -33.60 21.58 -15.36
N ARG A 18 -32.52 22.07 -15.92
CA ARG A 18 -31.40 21.27 -16.34
C ARG A 18 -30.80 20.69 -15.04
N ALA A 19 -31.09 19.44 -14.74
CA ALA A 19 -30.33 18.67 -13.78
C ALA A 19 -28.88 18.72 -14.27
N GLN A 20 -28.05 19.52 -13.61
CA GLN A 20 -26.61 19.44 -13.75
C GLN A 20 -26.23 18.06 -13.20
N ASP A 21 -25.87 17.21 -14.12
CA ASP A 21 -25.19 15.95 -13.87
C ASP A 21 -23.92 16.30 -13.07
N SER A 22 -24.06 16.32 -11.74
CA SER A 22 -22.93 16.40 -10.85
C SER A 22 -22.21 15.05 -10.97
N ARG A 23 -21.42 14.92 -12.02
CA ARG A 23 -20.37 13.93 -12.07
C ARG A 23 -19.53 14.19 -10.83
N VAL A 24 -19.75 13.38 -9.82
CA VAL A 24 -18.79 13.18 -8.74
C VAL A 24 -17.46 12.93 -9.47
N PRO A 25 -16.44 13.77 -9.27
CA PRO A 25 -15.15 13.51 -9.87
C PRO A 25 -14.79 12.10 -9.41
N SER A 26 -14.65 11.18 -10.36
CA SER A 26 -14.04 9.89 -10.11
C SER A 26 -12.77 10.20 -9.34
N GLY A 27 -12.77 9.85 -8.05
CA GLY A 27 -11.64 10.10 -7.19
C GLY A 27 -10.44 9.48 -7.88
N GLY A 28 -9.60 10.33 -8.46
CA GLY A 28 -8.30 9.91 -8.92
C GLY A 28 -7.69 9.23 -7.71
N GLU A 29 -7.28 7.97 -7.85
CA GLU A 29 -6.44 7.31 -6.87
C GLU A 29 -5.33 8.33 -6.57
N SER A 30 -5.37 8.93 -5.38
CA SER A 30 -4.25 9.74 -4.93
C SER A 30 -3.09 8.75 -4.92
N GLN A 31 -2.19 8.85 -5.88
CA GLN A 31 -0.95 8.07 -5.89
C GLN A 31 -0.31 8.33 -4.54
N LEU A 32 -0.42 7.36 -3.65
CA LEU A 32 0.16 7.45 -2.32
C LEU A 32 1.65 7.58 -2.53
N VAL A 33 2.15 8.79 -2.29
CA VAL A 33 3.58 9.10 -2.36
C VAL A 33 4.31 8.10 -1.44
N PRO A 34 5.20 7.25 -1.98
CA PRO A 34 5.81 6.20 -1.18
C PRO A 34 6.73 6.78 -0.10
N VAL A 35 6.79 6.11 1.05
CA VAL A 35 7.78 6.42 2.08
C VAL A 35 9.11 5.79 1.67
N VAL A 36 10.15 6.59 1.55
CA VAL A 36 11.47 6.21 1.04
C VAL A 36 12.55 6.49 2.08
N ALA A 37 13.45 5.54 2.28
CA ALA A 37 14.66 5.75 3.06
C ALA A 37 15.91 5.57 2.18
N VAL A 38 16.89 6.47 2.36
CA VAL A 38 18.19 6.40 1.70
C VAL A 38 19.23 5.89 2.69
N LEU A 39 19.76 4.71 2.43
CA LEU A 39 20.85 4.12 3.20
C LEU A 39 22.21 4.68 2.76
N PRO A 40 23.21 4.65 3.64
CA PRO A 40 24.58 4.95 3.24
C PRO A 40 25.01 4.08 2.05
N PHE A 41 25.66 4.69 1.06
CA PHE A 41 26.20 3.93 -0.07
C PHE A 41 27.52 3.28 0.36
N GLU A 42 27.68 2.01 -0.01
CA GLU A 42 28.85 1.21 0.35
C GLU A 42 29.99 1.45 -0.65
N SER A 43 31.20 1.58 -0.14
CA SER A 43 32.39 1.57 -0.98
C SER A 43 32.84 0.13 -1.23
N ARG A 44 33.09 -0.22 -2.49
CA ARG A 44 33.75 -1.46 -2.85
C ARG A 44 35.24 -1.23 -3.05
N GLY A 45 35.94 -1.14 -1.94
CA GLY A 45 37.40 -0.89 -1.86
C GLY A 45 37.80 -0.61 -0.41
N ARG A 46 39.08 -0.81 -0.07
CA ARG A 46 39.60 -0.69 1.30
C ARG A 46 40.12 0.74 1.62
N GLN A 47 39.50 1.79 1.14
CA GLN A 47 39.97 3.16 1.40
C GLN A 47 38.91 3.92 2.24
N ALA A 48 39.30 4.46 3.38
CA ALA A 48 38.44 5.27 4.24
C ALA A 48 37.84 6.51 3.53
N GLU A 49 38.55 7.04 2.53
CA GLU A 49 38.08 8.13 1.68
C GLU A 49 36.84 7.75 0.85
N LEU A 50 36.74 6.49 0.40
CA LEU A 50 35.59 5.99 -0.34
C LEU A 50 34.36 5.84 0.58
N ASP A 51 34.54 5.48 1.84
CA ASP A 51 33.43 5.39 2.80
C ASP A 51 32.82 6.75 3.09
N GLN A 52 33.66 7.78 3.21
CA GLN A 52 33.19 9.17 3.34
C GLN A 52 32.45 9.63 2.07
N ALA A 53 32.98 9.30 0.88
CA ALA A 53 32.32 9.61 -0.38
C ALA A 53 30.94 8.94 -0.48
N GLY A 54 30.81 7.68 -0.01
CA GLY A 54 29.52 6.96 0.02
C GLY A 54 28.47 7.65 0.86
N LYS A 55 28.85 8.14 2.03
CA LYS A 55 27.98 8.96 2.91
C LYS A 55 27.59 10.25 2.21
N SER A 56 28.55 11.00 1.65
CA SER A 56 28.27 12.27 0.99
C SER A 56 27.34 12.09 -0.22
N VAL A 57 27.54 11.06 -1.03
CA VAL A 57 26.65 10.75 -2.16
C VAL A 57 25.23 10.45 -1.67
N SER A 58 25.07 9.63 -0.62
CA SER A 58 23.73 9.30 -0.10
C SER A 58 23.02 10.51 0.48
N GLU A 59 23.74 11.43 1.12
CA GLU A 59 23.20 12.68 1.65
C GLU A 59 22.74 13.63 0.55
N LEU A 60 23.55 13.80 -0.50
CA LEU A 60 23.17 14.62 -1.65
C LEU A 60 21.94 14.03 -2.38
N ILE A 61 21.87 12.72 -2.56
CA ILE A 61 20.69 12.06 -3.12
C ILE A 61 19.46 12.31 -2.23
N PHE A 62 19.59 12.20 -0.90
CA PHE A 62 18.50 12.48 0.03
C PHE A 62 17.96 13.92 -0.15
N VAL A 63 18.84 14.91 -0.21
CA VAL A 63 18.45 16.32 -0.40
C VAL A 63 17.70 16.49 -1.73
N HIS A 64 18.24 15.96 -2.82
CA HIS A 64 17.58 16.08 -4.14
C HIS A 64 16.22 15.40 -4.18
N LEU A 65 16.07 14.25 -3.52
CA LEU A 65 14.77 13.56 -3.44
C LEU A 65 13.77 14.34 -2.59
N LEU A 66 14.21 14.92 -1.48
CA LEU A 66 13.38 15.79 -0.62
C LEU A 66 12.87 17.00 -1.40
N GLU A 67 13.76 17.69 -2.13
CA GLU A 67 13.41 18.84 -2.98
C GLU A 67 12.46 18.49 -4.11
N SER A 68 12.58 17.29 -4.68
CA SER A 68 11.71 16.84 -5.78
C SER A 68 10.27 16.55 -5.37
N GLY A 69 10.01 16.33 -4.08
CA GLY A 69 8.68 15.98 -3.54
C GLY A 69 8.09 14.66 -4.06
N VAL A 70 8.90 13.82 -4.73
CA VAL A 70 8.45 12.56 -5.35
C VAL A 70 8.18 11.45 -4.33
N ALA A 71 8.68 11.60 -3.12
CA ALA A 71 8.58 10.64 -2.04
C ALA A 71 8.49 11.33 -0.66
N ASN A 72 7.85 10.66 0.29
CA ASN A 72 7.97 11.02 1.71
C ASN A 72 9.27 10.42 2.24
N MET A 73 10.19 11.27 2.65
CA MET A 73 11.53 10.83 3.07
C MET A 73 11.55 10.47 4.56
N VAL A 74 12.23 9.37 4.88
CA VAL A 74 12.56 9.03 6.28
C VAL A 74 13.77 9.86 6.71
N GLU A 75 13.65 10.55 7.84
CA GLU A 75 14.71 11.37 8.42
C GLU A 75 15.94 10.52 8.79
N ARG A 76 17.14 11.09 8.57
CA ARG A 76 18.41 10.41 8.86
C ARG A 76 18.54 10.00 10.32
N ALA A 77 18.16 10.89 11.23
CA ALA A 77 18.22 10.64 12.67
C ALA A 77 17.38 9.43 13.10
N GLU A 78 16.26 9.21 12.43
CA GLU A 78 15.38 8.09 12.69
C GLU A 78 15.95 6.79 12.12
N LEU A 79 16.58 6.85 10.96
CA LEU A 79 17.30 5.73 10.39
C LEU A 79 18.45 5.28 11.33
N ASP A 80 19.20 6.23 11.86
CA ASP A 80 20.32 5.96 12.79
C ASP A 80 19.81 5.34 14.11
N LYS A 81 18.67 5.78 14.64
CA LYS A 81 18.03 5.14 15.81
C LYS A 81 17.64 3.70 15.52
N ALA A 82 16.98 3.45 14.40
CA ALA A 82 16.56 2.10 14.01
C ALA A 82 17.77 1.17 13.81
N LEU A 83 18.86 1.67 13.24
CA LEU A 83 20.12 0.92 13.12
C LEU A 83 20.69 0.56 14.49
N ASN A 84 20.68 1.51 15.43
CA ASN A 84 21.14 1.26 16.80
C ASN A 84 20.26 0.25 17.55
N GLU A 85 18.93 0.32 17.39
CA GLU A 85 18.00 -0.64 18.00
C GLU A 85 18.21 -2.07 17.48
N LEU A 86 18.54 -2.22 16.20
CA LEU A 86 18.88 -3.51 15.60
C LEU A 86 20.31 -3.95 15.87
N HIS A 87 21.09 -3.18 16.65
CA HIS A 87 22.52 -3.39 16.86
C HIS A 87 23.31 -3.52 15.55
N LEU A 88 22.86 -2.81 14.52
CA LEU A 88 23.48 -2.83 13.20
C LEU A 88 24.32 -1.56 12.99
N SER A 89 25.51 -1.75 12.47
CA SER A 89 26.28 -0.66 11.87
C SER A 89 25.98 -0.58 10.38
N ALA A 90 26.35 0.52 9.74
CA ALA A 90 26.26 0.65 8.28
C ALA A 90 26.95 -0.54 7.55
N VAL A 91 27.97 -1.13 8.16
CA VAL A 91 28.67 -2.32 7.67
C VAL A 91 27.82 -3.60 7.84
N GLY A 92 26.90 -3.64 8.81
CA GLY A 92 26.00 -4.78 9.05
C GLY A 92 24.78 -4.85 8.10
N LEU A 93 24.57 -3.83 7.25
CA LEU A 93 23.47 -3.78 6.28
C LEU A 93 23.74 -4.55 4.98
N VAL A 94 24.77 -5.38 4.95
CA VAL A 94 25.22 -6.07 3.74
C VAL A 94 24.21 -7.13 3.26
N SER A 95 23.38 -7.70 4.15
CA SER A 95 22.41 -8.71 3.74
C SER A 95 21.07 -8.08 3.32
N PRO A 96 20.47 -8.57 2.22
CA PRO A 96 19.15 -8.13 1.78
C PRO A 96 18.07 -8.30 2.87
N GLU A 97 18.15 -9.35 3.68
CA GLU A 97 17.20 -9.63 4.76
C GLU A 97 17.24 -8.56 5.83
N THR A 98 18.44 -8.12 6.21
CA THR A 98 18.66 -7.05 7.19
C THR A 98 18.14 -5.70 6.67
N GLN A 99 18.37 -5.40 5.40
CA GLN A 99 17.84 -4.19 4.74
C GLN A 99 16.31 -4.20 4.74
N LEU A 100 15.68 -5.31 4.42
CA LEU A 100 14.22 -5.46 4.45
C LEU A 100 13.66 -5.32 5.87
N GLN A 101 14.33 -5.90 6.86
CA GLN A 101 13.93 -5.79 8.27
C GLN A 101 14.01 -4.33 8.75
N LEU A 102 15.09 -3.63 8.45
CA LEU A 102 15.23 -2.20 8.73
C LEU A 102 14.13 -1.39 8.07
N GLY A 103 13.88 -1.61 6.77
CA GLY A 103 12.85 -0.92 6.03
C GLY A 103 11.46 -1.07 6.65
N ARG A 104 11.11 -2.26 7.11
CA ARG A 104 9.86 -2.51 7.83
C ARG A 104 9.80 -1.79 9.16
N LEU A 105 10.89 -1.78 9.91
CA LEU A 105 10.97 -1.10 11.22
C LEU A 105 10.74 0.41 11.08
N ILE A 106 11.37 1.04 10.09
CA ILE A 106 11.22 2.49 9.85
C ILE A 106 9.99 2.85 9.01
N GLY A 107 9.15 1.87 8.64
CA GLY A 107 7.95 2.11 7.83
C GLY A 107 8.23 2.51 6.39
N ALA A 108 9.47 2.42 5.91
CA ALA A 108 9.82 2.71 4.53
C ALA A 108 9.26 1.63 3.60
N LYS A 109 8.60 2.05 2.53
CA LYS A 109 8.09 1.15 1.48
C LYS A 109 9.15 0.86 0.42
N ILE A 110 10.09 1.78 0.25
CA ILE A 110 11.21 1.63 -0.69
C ILE A 110 12.49 2.03 0.04
N LEU A 111 13.50 1.18 -0.03
CA LEU A 111 14.86 1.49 0.40
C LEU A 111 15.71 1.82 -0.81
N ILE A 112 16.49 2.88 -0.71
CA ILE A 112 17.52 3.23 -1.68
C ILE A 112 18.87 2.94 -1.03
N THR A 113 19.63 2.07 -1.65
CA THR A 113 21.02 1.74 -1.28
C THR A 113 21.89 1.78 -2.52
N GLY A 114 23.18 1.77 -2.34
CA GLY A 114 24.06 1.80 -3.50
C GLY A 114 25.50 1.41 -3.19
N SER A 115 26.29 1.39 -4.22
CA SER A 115 27.72 1.12 -4.11
C SER A 115 28.54 2.03 -5.02
N LEU A 116 29.75 2.38 -4.53
CA LEU A 116 30.76 3.12 -5.26
C LEU A 116 31.96 2.22 -5.49
N PHE A 117 32.51 2.29 -6.69
CA PHE A 117 33.75 1.59 -7.04
C PHE A 117 34.43 2.28 -8.21
N GLU A 118 35.71 2.01 -8.34
CA GLU A 118 36.54 2.47 -9.45
C GLU A 118 37.14 1.27 -10.17
N THR A 119 37.12 1.30 -11.49
CA THR A 119 37.80 0.34 -12.33
C THR A 119 38.27 1.02 -13.62
N ASP A 120 39.45 0.70 -14.06
CA ASP A 120 40.10 1.25 -15.28
C ASP A 120 40.10 2.79 -15.32
N GLY A 121 40.34 3.43 -14.17
CA GLY A 121 40.36 4.89 -14.05
C GLY A 121 39.01 5.57 -14.27
N LYS A 122 37.91 4.81 -14.17
CA LYS A 122 36.54 5.28 -14.25
C LYS A 122 35.79 4.94 -12.97
N LYS A 123 35.15 5.95 -12.39
CA LYS A 123 34.34 5.82 -11.18
C LYS A 123 32.88 5.48 -11.54
N TYR A 124 32.27 4.62 -10.75
CA TYR A 124 30.89 4.17 -10.90
C TYR A 124 30.13 4.37 -9.60
N VAL A 125 28.93 4.89 -9.73
CA VAL A 125 27.95 4.93 -8.62
C VAL A 125 26.71 4.19 -9.08
N VAL A 126 26.34 3.15 -8.34
CA VAL A 126 25.18 2.31 -8.62
C VAL A 126 24.17 2.49 -7.49
N ALA A 127 22.93 2.80 -7.83
CA ALA A 127 21.82 2.84 -6.89
C ALA A 127 20.87 1.67 -7.13
N LYS A 128 20.33 1.10 -6.04
CA LYS A 128 19.30 0.07 -6.02
C LYS A 128 18.12 0.59 -5.22
N LEU A 129 16.93 0.47 -5.78
CA LEU A 129 15.67 0.76 -5.12
C LEU A 129 15.00 -0.57 -4.80
N ILE A 130 14.76 -0.85 -3.54
CA ILE A 130 14.29 -2.15 -3.05
C ILE A 130 12.92 -1.96 -2.40
N GLY A 131 11.90 -2.63 -2.91
CA GLY A 131 10.59 -2.69 -2.25
C GLY A 131 10.65 -3.56 -1.00
N THR A 132 10.38 -2.98 0.18
CA THR A 132 10.53 -3.68 1.47
C THR A 132 9.55 -4.83 1.68
N GLU A 133 8.40 -4.77 1.01
CA GLU A 133 7.35 -5.80 1.11
C GLU A 133 7.43 -6.81 -0.04
N THR A 134 7.93 -6.39 -1.21
CA THR A 134 7.96 -7.23 -2.41
C THR A 134 9.32 -7.87 -2.68
N SER A 135 10.38 -7.37 -2.05
CA SER A 135 11.78 -7.71 -2.35
C SER A 135 12.20 -7.48 -3.82
N ARG A 136 11.39 -6.76 -4.58
CA ARG A 136 11.70 -6.39 -5.96
C ARG A 136 12.74 -5.27 -5.97
N VAL A 137 13.62 -5.30 -6.96
CA VAL A 137 14.72 -4.35 -7.08
C VAL A 137 14.68 -3.70 -8.46
N LEU A 138 14.75 -2.38 -8.47
CA LEU A 138 15.10 -1.58 -9.65
C LEU A 138 16.43 -0.90 -9.39
N GLY A 139 17.12 -0.47 -10.44
CA GLY A 139 18.42 0.17 -10.27
C GLY A 139 18.77 1.10 -11.40
N CYS A 140 19.70 2.01 -11.10
CA CYS A 140 20.30 2.90 -12.06
C CYS A 140 21.77 3.15 -11.68
N SER A 141 22.53 3.68 -12.61
CA SER A 141 23.94 3.99 -12.39
C SER A 141 24.38 5.21 -13.17
N VAL A 142 25.44 5.80 -12.67
CA VAL A 142 26.21 6.86 -13.34
C VAL A 142 27.68 6.51 -13.30
N SER A 143 28.45 7.02 -14.22
CA SER A 143 29.88 6.77 -14.25
C SER A 143 30.63 7.90 -14.98
N GLY A 144 31.86 8.17 -14.55
CA GLY A 144 32.68 9.23 -15.10
C GLY A 144 34.10 9.26 -14.53
N LYS A 145 34.79 10.37 -14.77
CA LYS A 145 36.14 10.61 -14.24
C LYS A 145 36.16 11.65 -13.12
N GLY A 146 35.01 12.31 -12.83
CA GLY A 146 34.87 13.29 -11.77
C GLY A 146 34.90 12.68 -10.37
N ASP A 147 34.71 13.46 -9.34
CA ASP A 147 34.60 12.96 -7.97
C ASP A 147 33.21 12.38 -7.69
N PHE A 148 33.15 11.38 -6.79
CA PHE A 148 31.91 10.65 -6.53
C PHE A 148 30.71 11.54 -6.19
N PRO A 149 30.84 12.60 -5.38
CA PRO A 149 29.73 13.50 -5.08
C PRO A 149 29.16 14.23 -6.32
N GLU A 150 29.98 14.47 -7.34
CA GLU A 150 29.55 15.15 -8.57
C GLU A 150 28.52 14.33 -9.38
N PHE A 151 28.46 13.02 -9.15
CA PHE A 151 27.49 12.14 -9.79
C PHE A 151 26.11 12.12 -9.10
N ALA A 152 26.00 12.68 -7.88
CA ALA A 152 24.77 12.64 -7.11
C ALA A 152 23.56 13.31 -7.80
N PRO A 153 23.68 14.49 -8.44
CA PRO A 153 22.56 15.12 -9.13
C PRO A 153 22.01 14.29 -10.29
N GLU A 154 22.90 13.74 -11.13
CA GLU A 154 22.49 12.89 -12.26
C GLU A 154 21.85 11.59 -11.76
N LEU A 155 22.43 10.96 -10.74
CA LEU A 155 21.91 9.73 -10.17
C LEU A 155 20.55 9.97 -9.50
N ALA A 156 20.39 11.07 -8.75
CA ALA A 156 19.14 11.47 -8.16
C ALA A 156 18.05 11.70 -9.21
N GLY A 157 18.35 12.35 -10.31
CA GLY A 157 17.42 12.52 -11.43
C GLY A 157 16.94 11.17 -12.01
N LYS A 158 17.83 10.18 -12.13
CA LYS A 158 17.46 8.82 -12.56
C LYS A 158 16.59 8.11 -11.50
N ILE A 159 16.88 8.29 -10.21
CA ILE A 159 16.08 7.74 -9.12
C ILE A 159 14.68 8.36 -9.12
N VAL A 160 14.58 9.68 -9.26
CA VAL A 160 13.29 10.40 -9.37
C VAL A 160 12.47 9.84 -10.54
N ALA A 161 13.08 9.64 -11.69
CA ALA A 161 12.39 9.07 -12.85
C ALA A 161 11.85 7.64 -12.59
N ILE A 162 12.61 6.81 -11.88
CA ILE A 162 12.16 5.47 -11.46
C ILE A 162 11.00 5.58 -10.47
N LEU A 163 11.10 6.45 -9.47
CA LEU A 163 10.04 6.63 -8.48
C LEU A 163 8.74 7.14 -9.10
N GLN A 164 8.81 8.03 -10.08
CA GLN A 164 7.63 8.54 -10.77
C GLN A 164 6.98 7.53 -11.72
N LYS A 165 7.77 6.73 -12.43
CA LYS A 165 7.26 5.85 -13.50
C LYS A 165 7.06 4.41 -13.08
N ASP A 166 7.90 3.92 -12.18
CA ASP A 166 8.05 2.49 -11.91
C ASP A 166 7.94 2.12 -10.42
N SER A 167 7.61 3.09 -9.52
CA SER A 167 7.46 2.80 -8.09
C SER A 167 6.43 1.71 -7.81
N GLU A 168 5.36 1.63 -8.58
CA GLU A 168 4.35 0.57 -8.47
C GLU A 168 4.92 -0.84 -8.66
N LYS A 169 6.02 -0.98 -9.42
CA LYS A 169 6.70 -2.27 -9.59
C LYS A 169 7.38 -2.74 -8.31
N LEU A 170 7.77 -1.80 -7.42
CA LEU A 170 8.42 -2.06 -6.14
C LEU A 170 7.42 -2.28 -5.02
N LEU A 171 6.23 -1.70 -5.14
CA LEU A 171 5.21 -1.75 -4.10
C LEU A 171 4.31 -2.98 -4.27
N PRO A 172 3.76 -3.52 -3.17
CA PRO A 172 2.73 -4.53 -3.28
C PRO A 172 1.50 -3.94 -3.96
N LYS A 173 0.86 -4.71 -4.83
CA LYS A 173 -0.43 -4.31 -5.38
C LYS A 173 -1.45 -4.32 -4.25
N LYS A 174 -1.96 -3.14 -3.87
CA LYS A 174 -3.07 -3.05 -2.94
C LYS A 174 -4.33 -3.65 -3.57
N THR A 175 -4.99 -4.52 -2.84
CA THR A 175 -6.31 -5.00 -3.24
C THR A 175 -7.33 -4.00 -2.74
N THR A 176 -7.87 -3.18 -3.63
CA THR A 176 -8.99 -2.30 -3.30
C THR A 176 -10.30 -3.07 -3.41
N PHE A 177 -11.37 -2.54 -2.82
CA PHE A 177 -12.72 -3.09 -2.97
C PHE A 177 -13.08 -3.27 -4.47
N PHE A 178 -12.80 -2.27 -5.30
CA PHE A 178 -13.08 -2.33 -6.74
C PHE A 178 -12.28 -3.42 -7.44
N SER A 179 -10.97 -3.54 -7.15
CA SER A 179 -10.15 -4.59 -7.76
C SER A 179 -10.53 -6.00 -7.29
N ALA A 180 -11.01 -6.15 -6.05
CA ALA A 180 -11.57 -7.41 -5.55
C ALA A 180 -12.89 -7.75 -6.26
N ALA A 181 -13.80 -6.78 -6.39
CA ALA A 181 -15.07 -6.96 -7.08
C ALA A 181 -14.87 -7.29 -8.58
N ASP A 182 -13.93 -6.64 -9.25
CA ASP A 182 -13.60 -6.93 -10.65
C ASP A 182 -13.07 -8.36 -10.83
N ARG A 183 -12.20 -8.84 -9.93
CA ARG A 183 -11.71 -10.23 -9.94
C ARG A 183 -12.84 -11.24 -9.75
N LEU A 184 -13.88 -10.86 -9.04
CA LEU A 184 -15.07 -11.66 -8.76
C LEU A 184 -16.24 -11.35 -9.69
N ALA A 185 -16.03 -10.62 -10.79
CA ALA A 185 -17.11 -10.19 -11.71
C ALA A 185 -17.95 -11.35 -12.30
N GLU A 186 -17.37 -12.54 -12.39
CA GLU A 186 -18.08 -13.75 -12.83
C GLU A 186 -18.93 -14.39 -11.72
N VAL A 187 -18.68 -14.06 -10.46
CA VAL A 187 -19.45 -14.56 -9.31
C VAL A 187 -20.75 -13.77 -9.26
N LYS A 188 -21.88 -14.47 -9.48
CA LYS A 188 -23.22 -13.87 -9.43
C LYS A 188 -23.97 -14.45 -8.25
N GLY A 189 -24.19 -13.66 -7.22
CA GLY A 189 -24.91 -14.07 -6.01
C GLY A 189 -26.35 -14.51 -6.30
N ARG A 190 -27.05 -13.83 -7.25
CA ARG A 190 -28.43 -14.14 -7.66
C ARG A 190 -29.37 -14.31 -6.45
N GLN A 191 -29.18 -13.47 -5.43
CA GLN A 191 -29.92 -13.49 -4.17
C GLN A 191 -29.69 -14.78 -3.33
N ARG A 192 -28.67 -15.59 -3.64
CA ARG A 192 -28.29 -16.72 -2.78
C ARG A 192 -27.89 -16.22 -1.40
N ARG A 193 -28.19 -17.01 -0.38
CA ARG A 193 -28.01 -16.60 1.01
C ARG A 193 -26.66 -17.08 1.55
N VAL A 194 -25.95 -16.18 2.22
CA VAL A 194 -24.64 -16.43 2.83
C VAL A 194 -24.69 -16.08 4.30
N PHE A 195 -24.31 -17.02 5.14
CA PHE A 195 -24.03 -16.78 6.55
C PHE A 195 -22.58 -16.36 6.72
N LEU A 196 -22.34 -15.28 7.42
CA LEU A 196 -21.00 -14.76 7.71
C LEU A 196 -20.74 -14.81 9.21
N LYS A 197 -19.69 -15.55 9.60
CA LYS A 197 -19.15 -15.54 10.96
C LYS A 197 -17.77 -14.92 10.94
N VAL A 198 -17.55 -13.88 11.73
CA VAL A 198 -16.27 -13.19 11.85
C VAL A 198 -15.83 -13.19 13.30
N ASP A 199 -14.64 -13.70 13.54
CA ASP A 199 -13.94 -13.65 14.81
C ASP A 199 -12.69 -12.76 14.59
N GLU A 200 -12.73 -11.50 15.07
CA GLU A 200 -11.67 -10.50 14.85
C GLU A 200 -11.07 -10.03 16.18
N ASP A 201 -9.74 -10.19 16.33
CA ASP A 201 -8.97 -9.68 17.45
C ASP A 201 -7.86 -8.73 16.95
N PRO A 202 -8.12 -7.42 16.91
CA PRO A 202 -7.10 -6.43 16.56
C PRO A 202 -6.13 -6.11 17.73
N GLY A 203 -6.16 -6.87 18.83
CA GLY A 203 -5.35 -6.61 20.03
C GLY A 203 -5.85 -5.45 20.90
N VAL A 204 -6.97 -4.83 20.53
CA VAL A 204 -7.67 -3.78 21.29
C VAL A 204 -9.17 -3.87 20.98
N THR A 205 -10.01 -3.50 21.93
CA THR A 205 -11.47 -3.53 21.71
C THR A 205 -11.86 -2.45 20.70
N VAL A 206 -12.42 -2.88 19.57
CA VAL A 206 -13.01 -2.00 18.54
C VAL A 206 -14.44 -2.42 18.26
N PRO A 207 -15.37 -1.47 18.12
CA PRO A 207 -16.79 -1.79 17.95
C PRO A 207 -17.14 -2.43 16.60
N ASP A 208 -16.36 -2.14 15.55
CA ASP A 208 -16.68 -2.54 14.19
C ASP A 208 -15.55 -3.38 13.59
N PRO A 209 -15.71 -4.70 13.44
CA PRO A 209 -14.73 -5.57 12.79
C PRO A 209 -14.50 -5.17 11.33
N ALA A 210 -13.23 -4.93 10.98
CA ALA A 210 -12.86 -4.47 9.64
C ALA A 210 -13.10 -5.54 8.56
N SER A 211 -12.82 -6.80 8.90
CA SER A 211 -13.06 -7.95 8.01
C SER A 211 -14.55 -8.16 7.73
N GLU A 212 -15.41 -8.01 8.74
CA GLU A 212 -16.85 -8.15 8.57
C GLU A 212 -17.41 -7.11 7.61
N ILE A 213 -16.99 -5.85 7.78
CA ILE A 213 -17.43 -4.74 6.94
C ILE A 213 -17.04 -4.98 5.48
N GLU A 214 -15.78 -5.33 5.22
CA GLU A 214 -15.31 -5.53 3.86
C GLU A 214 -15.94 -6.77 3.19
N LEU A 215 -16.13 -7.87 3.92
CA LEU A 215 -16.83 -9.04 3.41
C LEU A 215 -18.31 -8.77 3.11
N LYS A 216 -19.04 -8.09 4.02
CA LYS A 216 -20.44 -7.71 3.80
C LYS A 216 -20.58 -6.82 2.56
N LYS A 217 -19.76 -5.78 2.42
CA LYS A 217 -19.76 -4.91 1.26
C LYS A 217 -19.54 -5.68 -0.04
N LEU A 218 -18.57 -6.60 -0.05
CA LEU A 218 -18.21 -7.37 -1.22
C LEU A 218 -19.33 -8.36 -1.60
N LEU A 219 -19.88 -9.11 -0.63
CA LEU A 219 -20.99 -10.04 -0.85
C LEU A 219 -22.24 -9.34 -1.38
N LEU A 220 -22.60 -8.19 -0.83
CA LEU A 220 -23.72 -7.38 -1.31
C LEU A 220 -23.49 -6.89 -2.74
N ALA A 221 -22.28 -6.42 -3.07
CA ALA A 221 -21.93 -5.97 -4.43
C ALA A 221 -22.00 -7.12 -5.46
N LEU A 222 -21.71 -8.35 -5.03
CA LEU A 222 -21.83 -9.55 -5.85
C LEU A 222 -23.28 -10.08 -5.95
N GLY A 223 -24.23 -9.47 -5.23
CA GLY A 223 -25.66 -9.81 -5.26
C GLY A 223 -26.05 -10.97 -4.35
N PHE A 224 -25.29 -11.27 -3.32
CA PHE A 224 -25.67 -12.19 -2.24
C PHE A 224 -26.53 -11.50 -1.18
N GLN A 225 -27.33 -12.28 -0.46
CA GLN A 225 -28.01 -11.87 0.75
C GLN A 225 -27.26 -12.41 1.97
N VAL A 226 -26.82 -11.52 2.85
CA VAL A 226 -26.19 -11.92 4.11
C VAL A 226 -27.29 -12.17 5.14
N VAL A 227 -27.29 -13.36 5.73
CA VAL A 227 -28.29 -13.81 6.72
C VAL A 227 -27.66 -14.05 8.08
N GLU A 228 -28.47 -13.89 9.14
CA GLU A 228 -28.01 -14.02 10.52
C GLU A 228 -27.95 -15.49 11.01
N GLN A 229 -28.70 -16.37 10.40
CA GLN A 229 -28.76 -17.77 10.80
C GLN A 229 -28.14 -18.67 9.74
N ARG A 230 -27.19 -19.51 10.16
CA ARG A 230 -26.51 -20.47 9.27
C ARG A 230 -27.49 -21.42 8.58
N THR A 231 -28.57 -21.79 9.26
CA THR A 231 -29.61 -22.71 8.74
C THR A 231 -30.38 -22.15 7.55
N GLU A 232 -30.38 -20.83 7.37
CA GLU A 232 -31.05 -20.15 6.26
C GLU A 232 -30.14 -19.96 5.04
N ALA A 233 -28.85 -20.23 5.21
CA ALA A 233 -27.84 -19.94 4.21
C ALA A 233 -27.55 -21.15 3.29
N GLU A 234 -27.18 -20.87 2.06
CA GLU A 234 -26.61 -21.85 1.13
C GLU A 234 -25.12 -22.02 1.35
N PHE A 235 -24.44 -20.93 1.66
CA PHE A 235 -23.01 -20.89 1.96
C PHE A 235 -22.75 -20.30 3.33
N ALA A 236 -21.69 -20.76 3.97
CA ALA A 236 -21.18 -20.18 5.22
C ALA A 236 -19.72 -19.76 5.03
N ILE A 237 -19.41 -18.54 5.43
CA ILE A 237 -18.07 -18.00 5.42
C ILE A 237 -17.64 -17.79 6.86
N HIS A 238 -16.52 -18.41 7.25
CA HIS A 238 -15.88 -18.19 8.53
C HIS A 238 -14.59 -17.38 8.28
N CYS A 239 -14.46 -16.27 8.96
CA CYS A 239 -13.30 -15.40 8.90
C CYS A 239 -12.72 -15.24 10.31
N GLU A 240 -11.46 -15.56 10.48
CA GLU A 240 -10.69 -15.30 11.67
C GLU A 240 -9.61 -14.27 11.32
N ALA A 241 -9.52 -13.18 12.08
CA ALA A 241 -8.58 -12.12 11.84
C ALA A 241 -7.94 -11.66 13.14
N PHE A 242 -6.65 -11.49 13.14
CA PHE A 242 -5.94 -10.88 14.25
C PHE A 242 -4.86 -9.94 13.77
N ALA A 243 -4.53 -8.94 14.59
CA ALA A 243 -3.42 -8.05 14.36
C ALA A 243 -2.54 -7.93 15.60
N SER A 244 -1.25 -7.75 15.36
CA SER A 244 -0.25 -7.51 16.38
C SER A 244 0.54 -6.25 16.07
N ASN A 245 1.10 -5.64 17.11
CA ASN A 245 1.96 -4.47 16.95
C ASN A 245 3.24 -4.89 16.20
N ALA A 246 3.50 -4.24 15.06
CA ALA A 246 4.69 -4.44 14.24
C ALA A 246 5.77 -3.37 14.47
N GLY A 247 5.56 -2.49 15.44
CA GLY A 247 6.47 -1.41 15.79
C GLY A 247 5.80 -0.04 15.75
N MET A 248 6.47 0.92 16.36
CA MET A 248 6.08 2.33 16.33
C MET A 248 7.27 3.14 15.83
N PHE A 249 7.00 4.03 14.89
CA PHE A 249 8.02 4.91 14.35
C PHE A 249 7.51 6.35 14.35
N GLN A 250 8.18 7.22 15.10
CA GLN A 250 7.74 8.60 15.34
C GLN A 250 6.28 8.66 15.85
N LYS A 251 5.39 9.25 15.02
CA LYS A 251 3.95 9.38 15.28
C LYS A 251 3.12 8.29 14.58
N PHE A 252 3.77 7.33 13.91
CA PHE A 252 3.08 6.28 13.18
C PHE A 252 3.25 4.95 13.91
N SER A 253 2.17 4.23 14.05
CA SER A 253 2.18 2.85 14.54
C SER A 253 2.02 1.89 13.36
N SER A 254 2.71 0.77 13.40
CA SER A 254 2.57 -0.29 12.42
C SER A 254 1.88 -1.50 13.03
N ALA A 255 1.00 -2.13 12.27
CA ALA A 255 0.33 -3.36 12.66
C ALA A 255 0.52 -4.43 11.58
N ALA A 256 0.83 -5.65 12.01
CA ALA A 256 0.84 -6.84 11.16
C ALA A 256 -0.44 -7.63 11.42
N ALA A 257 -1.22 -7.85 10.37
CA ALA A 257 -2.45 -8.63 10.44
C ALA A 257 -2.29 -9.98 9.73
N ARG A 258 -3.01 -10.98 10.22
CA ARG A 258 -3.25 -12.25 9.57
C ARG A 258 -4.75 -12.50 9.53
N VAL A 259 -5.26 -12.84 8.35
CA VAL A 259 -6.66 -13.21 8.12
C VAL A 259 -6.71 -14.60 7.56
N GLU A 260 -7.59 -15.42 8.11
CA GLU A 260 -7.90 -16.76 7.64
C GLU A 260 -9.37 -16.79 7.22
N LEU A 261 -9.68 -17.40 6.09
CA LEU A 261 -11.03 -17.46 5.55
C LEU A 261 -11.32 -18.86 5.05
N SER A 262 -12.47 -19.39 5.44
CA SER A 262 -12.97 -20.68 5.02
C SER A 262 -14.40 -20.54 4.51
N VAL A 263 -14.68 -21.16 3.37
CA VAL A 263 -15.98 -21.11 2.69
C VAL A 263 -16.55 -22.52 2.66
N TYR A 264 -17.78 -22.67 3.13
CA TYR A 264 -18.48 -23.96 3.22
C TYR A 264 -19.80 -23.92 2.46
N ARG A 265 -20.20 -25.07 1.89
CA ARG A 265 -21.58 -25.31 1.48
C ARG A 265 -22.35 -25.81 2.70
N VAL A 266 -23.43 -25.13 3.08
CA VAL A 266 -24.15 -25.44 4.33
C VAL A 266 -24.83 -26.82 4.30
N GLN A 267 -25.38 -27.20 3.13
CA GLN A 267 -26.18 -28.43 2.97
C GLN A 267 -25.45 -29.73 3.43
N ASN A 268 -24.17 -29.85 3.11
CA ASN A 268 -23.35 -31.03 3.39
C ASN A 268 -22.11 -30.73 4.23
N ASN A 269 -21.97 -29.48 4.68
CA ASN A 269 -20.80 -28.97 5.39
C ASN A 269 -19.47 -29.16 4.64
N GLU A 270 -19.53 -29.17 3.31
CA GLU A 270 -18.36 -29.30 2.44
C GLU A 270 -17.51 -28.02 2.46
N LEU A 271 -16.23 -28.16 2.72
CA LEU A 271 -15.26 -27.06 2.59
C LEU A 271 -14.98 -26.81 1.09
N LEU A 272 -15.39 -25.66 0.59
CA LEU A 272 -15.20 -25.26 -0.81
C LEU A 272 -13.85 -24.59 -1.05
N ALA A 273 -13.41 -23.76 -0.11
CA ALA A 273 -12.13 -23.08 -0.18
C ALA A 273 -11.67 -22.66 1.22
N SER A 274 -10.36 -22.62 1.42
CA SER A 274 -9.75 -22.09 2.64
C SER A 274 -8.38 -21.51 2.34
N GLY A 275 -7.98 -20.48 3.07
CA GLY A 275 -6.68 -19.85 2.90
C GLY A 275 -6.38 -18.82 3.97
N ALA A 276 -5.19 -18.26 3.90
CA ALA A 276 -4.72 -17.21 4.79
C ALA A 276 -3.96 -16.12 4.04
N SER A 277 -4.11 -14.88 4.48
CA SER A 277 -3.38 -13.72 3.98
C SER A 277 -2.74 -12.96 5.14
N LYS A 278 -1.62 -12.31 4.87
CA LYS A 278 -0.92 -11.45 5.83
C LYS A 278 -0.65 -10.10 5.19
N GLU A 279 -0.89 -9.04 5.94
CA GLU A 279 -0.59 -7.67 5.52
C GLU A 279 -0.02 -6.87 6.68
N THR A 280 0.83 -5.89 6.37
CA THR A 280 1.38 -4.96 7.35
C THR A 280 1.09 -3.54 6.89
N MET A 281 0.45 -2.76 7.75
CA MET A 281 0.10 -1.38 7.46
C MET A 281 0.61 -0.44 8.55
N ALA A 282 0.91 0.79 8.17
CA ALA A 282 1.22 1.87 9.08
C ALA A 282 0.06 2.88 9.11
N GLY A 283 -0.23 3.42 10.27
CA GLY A 283 -1.30 4.41 10.48
C GLY A 283 -0.93 5.40 11.57
N ALA A 284 -1.71 6.47 11.69
CA ALA A 284 -1.52 7.49 12.73
C ALA A 284 -1.65 6.93 14.16
N THR A 285 -2.40 5.84 14.31
CA THR A 285 -2.51 5.07 15.56
C THR A 285 -2.44 3.59 15.24
N TYR A 286 -2.14 2.77 16.26
CA TYR A 286 -2.15 1.32 16.13
C TYR A 286 -3.52 0.79 15.64
N ILE A 287 -4.61 1.33 16.16
CA ILE A 287 -5.98 0.91 15.80
C ILE A 287 -6.23 1.12 14.30
N ILE A 288 -5.85 2.28 13.76
CA ILE A 288 -5.99 2.58 12.33
C ILE A 288 -5.14 1.61 11.52
N ALA A 289 -3.87 1.44 11.90
CA ALA A 289 -2.96 0.52 11.22
C ALA A 289 -3.47 -0.93 11.24
N ALA A 290 -4.01 -1.40 12.38
CA ALA A 290 -4.56 -2.75 12.53
C ALA A 290 -5.80 -2.96 11.66
N LYS A 291 -6.76 -2.02 11.69
CA LYS A 291 -7.97 -2.08 10.84
C LYS A 291 -7.63 -2.09 9.35
N ASP A 292 -6.71 -1.22 8.92
CA ASP A 292 -6.28 -1.15 7.53
C ASP A 292 -5.56 -2.43 7.09
N ALA A 293 -4.72 -3.00 7.95
CA ALA A 293 -4.03 -4.26 7.67
C ALA A 293 -5.02 -5.44 7.55
N ILE A 294 -5.98 -5.54 8.47
CA ILE A 294 -7.02 -6.56 8.44
C ILE A 294 -7.89 -6.40 7.19
N ALA A 295 -8.37 -5.19 6.88
CA ALA A 295 -9.18 -4.91 5.70
C ALA A 295 -8.47 -5.32 4.40
N GLN A 296 -7.19 -4.96 4.26
CA GLN A 296 -6.39 -5.33 3.08
C GLN A 296 -6.20 -6.84 2.95
N ALA A 297 -5.84 -7.51 4.05
CA ALA A 297 -5.69 -8.97 4.06
C ALA A 297 -7.00 -9.67 3.70
N THR A 298 -8.12 -9.17 4.22
CA THR A 298 -9.48 -9.70 3.95
C THR A 298 -9.85 -9.55 2.47
N LEU A 299 -9.73 -8.36 1.90
CA LEU A 299 -10.07 -8.12 0.49
C LEU A 299 -9.22 -8.97 -0.45
N ARG A 300 -7.92 -9.09 -0.17
CA ARG A 300 -7.01 -9.92 -0.96
C ARG A 300 -7.43 -11.39 -0.95
N LEU A 301 -7.69 -11.93 0.24
CA LEU A 301 -8.07 -13.31 0.43
C LEU A 301 -9.45 -13.61 -0.14
N ALA A 302 -10.42 -12.71 0.08
CA ALA A 302 -11.76 -12.83 -0.49
C ALA A 302 -11.75 -12.84 -2.02
N ALA A 303 -10.94 -11.97 -2.66
CA ALA A 303 -10.79 -11.94 -4.11
C ALA A 303 -10.24 -13.24 -4.71
N GLU A 304 -9.55 -14.05 -3.92
CA GLU A 304 -9.04 -15.36 -4.33
C GLU A 304 -10.06 -16.47 -4.07
N LEU A 305 -10.58 -16.53 -2.84
CA LEU A 305 -11.34 -17.67 -2.37
C LEU A 305 -12.83 -17.63 -2.76
N LEU A 306 -13.46 -16.44 -2.84
CA LEU A 306 -14.88 -16.34 -3.18
C LEU A 306 -15.17 -16.69 -4.65
N THR A 307 -14.16 -16.95 -5.46
CA THR A 307 -14.33 -17.54 -6.80
C THR A 307 -15.00 -18.91 -6.77
N CYS A 308 -14.96 -19.62 -5.65
CA CYS A 308 -15.65 -20.90 -5.45
C CYS A 308 -17.18 -20.77 -5.35
N LEU A 309 -17.71 -19.56 -5.21
CA LEU A 309 -19.15 -19.25 -5.15
C LEU A 309 -19.80 -19.05 -6.53
N LYS A 310 -19.13 -19.41 -7.63
CA LYS A 310 -19.66 -19.32 -9.00
C LYS A 310 -20.90 -20.18 -9.21
#